data_bfa1ebf482c634799f03926b3a2fbef9
#
_entry.id   bfa1ebf482c634799f03926b3a2fbef9
#
_cell.length_a   1.000
_cell.length_b   1.000
_cell.length_c   1.000
_cell.angle_alpha   90.00
_cell.angle_beta   90.00
_cell.angle_gamma   90.00
#
_symmetry.space_group_name_H-M   'P 1'
#
loop_
_entity.id
_entity.type
_entity.pdbx_description
1 polymer ?
#
loop_
_entity_poly.entity_id
_entity_poly.type
_entity_poly.pdbx_seq_one_letter_code
_entity_poly.pdbx_strand_id
1 'polypeptide(L)'
;MTSITHRLAQHAIETPFEAIPQTNHDAARLLMLDTLAVAWAGADAPGCPETYALLAEDGGREDATVWAYGDNGGRLPAASAAFINSMTAAAIEYDSIGLGVAVHAYVAVLPAALAIAERQHASGRDFLAALVLGCDITHRFAASAAYPNRGFHYTAAMGGFGAAAACSRLLELSVEQTQHALGLVFLQASGTQQANIQPSLGKRMLAAFAARAGVQSALLAHCGITAPPDVIEGKFGFYALYQPGDTEALMHELGERFDNDQASIKLYPSCGCNHTAIDATLQLVKQYDLKPEDVLSMEATITPYMERIVGGDYDPSGDAQVAAQFNLRYSIACALVRRRLGLAEIQPEAARDPAIAAHIGKITLKVDAQQSGTRGPVELRMRTRSHGEIVCRVEDVAGSEGRPIAPEAAEEKFRACFAVSRYPLSDAKYAQLKVRVDVLDQLRDMSQLFGVIG
;
A
#
# COMPACT_ATOMS: atom_id res chain seq x y z
N MET A 1 -26.65 21.66 8.66
CA MET A 1 -25.63 21.46 7.62
C MET A 1 -25.58 19.96 7.34
N THR A 2 -25.41 19.57 6.10
CA THR A 2 -25.23 18.16 5.71
C THR A 2 -23.92 17.64 6.33
N SER A 3 -23.92 16.44 6.90
CA SER A 3 -22.73 15.88 7.57
C SER A 3 -21.59 15.60 6.59
N ILE A 4 -20.35 15.57 7.09
CA ILE A 4 -19.17 15.25 6.31
C ILE A 4 -19.27 13.83 5.75
N THR A 5 -19.69 12.88 6.58
CA THR A 5 -19.90 11.49 6.15
C THR A 5 -20.90 11.40 4.99
N HIS A 6 -21.99 12.19 5.03
CA HIS A 6 -22.95 12.27 3.93
C HIS A 6 -22.33 12.84 2.64
N ARG A 7 -21.55 13.92 2.75
CA ARG A 7 -20.87 14.53 1.60
C ARG A 7 -19.88 13.58 0.93
N LEU A 8 -19.15 12.79 1.69
CA LEU A 8 -18.27 11.75 1.14
C LEU A 8 -19.06 10.64 0.46
N ALA A 9 -20.21 10.23 1.05
CA ALA A 9 -21.10 9.26 0.41
C ALA A 9 -21.67 9.81 -0.90
N GLN A 10 -22.10 11.09 -0.92
CA GLN A 10 -22.58 11.77 -2.12
C GLN A 10 -21.49 11.83 -3.20
N HIS A 11 -20.27 12.22 -2.84
CA HIS A 11 -19.12 12.23 -3.74
C HIS A 11 -18.87 10.85 -4.38
N ALA A 12 -18.89 9.79 -3.59
CA ALA A 12 -18.68 8.42 -4.09
C ALA A 12 -19.75 7.98 -5.10
N ILE A 13 -21.01 8.37 -4.88
CA ILE A 13 -22.16 7.87 -5.66
C ILE A 13 -22.48 8.75 -6.86
N GLU A 14 -22.46 10.08 -6.68
CA GLU A 14 -22.97 11.02 -7.69
C GLU A 14 -21.90 11.55 -8.65
N THR A 15 -20.58 11.39 -8.34
CA THR A 15 -19.52 11.83 -9.26
C THR A 15 -19.55 11.01 -10.53
N PRO A 16 -19.84 11.60 -11.71
CA PRO A 16 -19.85 10.85 -12.96
C PRO A 16 -18.44 10.52 -13.43
N PHE A 17 -18.27 9.45 -14.17
CA PHE A 17 -16.98 9.03 -14.72
C PHE A 17 -16.28 10.13 -15.51
N GLU A 18 -17.04 10.92 -16.28
CA GLU A 18 -16.55 12.00 -17.12
C GLU A 18 -16.02 13.21 -16.33
N ALA A 19 -16.41 13.35 -15.07
CA ALA A 19 -15.88 14.40 -14.19
C ALA A 19 -14.48 14.06 -13.64
N ILE A 20 -14.08 12.80 -13.72
CA ILE A 20 -12.76 12.36 -13.27
C ILE A 20 -11.73 12.61 -14.39
N PRO A 21 -10.65 13.35 -14.15
CA PRO A 21 -9.63 13.61 -15.15
C PRO A 21 -8.97 12.33 -15.68
N GLN A 22 -8.56 12.34 -16.95
CA GLN A 22 -7.88 11.20 -17.56
C GLN A 22 -6.60 10.80 -16.82
N THR A 23 -5.86 11.77 -16.28
CA THR A 23 -4.66 11.53 -15.47
C THR A 23 -4.94 10.67 -14.25
N ASN A 24 -6.10 10.85 -13.60
CA ASN A 24 -6.53 10.06 -12.46
C ASN A 24 -6.93 8.63 -12.87
N HIS A 25 -7.55 8.47 -14.05
CA HIS A 25 -7.82 7.15 -14.60
C HIS A 25 -6.52 6.40 -14.96
N ASP A 26 -5.54 7.09 -15.54
CA ASP A 26 -4.25 6.50 -15.91
C ASP A 26 -3.43 6.12 -14.68
N ALA A 27 -3.42 6.96 -13.66
CA ALA A 27 -2.83 6.64 -12.36
C ALA A 27 -3.48 5.41 -11.72
N ALA A 28 -4.82 5.32 -11.78
CA ALA A 28 -5.54 4.16 -11.24
C ALA A 28 -5.19 2.86 -11.97
N ARG A 29 -5.06 2.87 -13.31
CA ARG A 29 -4.62 1.70 -14.08
C ARG A 29 -3.19 1.27 -13.72
N LEU A 30 -2.26 2.22 -13.63
CA LEU A 30 -0.87 1.97 -13.27
C LEU A 30 -0.75 1.36 -11.86
N LEU A 31 -1.43 1.98 -10.87
CA LEU A 31 -1.37 1.54 -9.47
C LEU A 31 -2.16 0.26 -9.21
N MET A 32 -3.20 -0.02 -10.02
CA MET A 32 -3.85 -1.32 -10.07
C MET A 32 -2.89 -2.41 -10.53
N LEU A 33 -2.16 -2.18 -11.63
CA LEU A 33 -1.19 -3.16 -12.16
C LEU A 33 -0.05 -3.39 -11.17
N ASP A 34 0.43 -2.33 -10.50
CA ASP A 34 1.40 -2.42 -9.40
C ASP A 34 0.90 -3.30 -8.27
N THR A 35 -0.32 -3.06 -7.80
CA THR A 35 -0.91 -3.82 -6.68
C THR A 35 -1.11 -5.29 -7.05
N LEU A 36 -1.57 -5.58 -8.27
CA LEU A 36 -1.68 -6.96 -8.77
C LEU A 36 -0.32 -7.64 -8.82
N ALA A 37 0.69 -7.00 -9.41
CA ALA A 37 2.03 -7.57 -9.50
C ALA A 37 2.62 -7.88 -8.11
N VAL A 38 2.50 -6.94 -7.17
CA VAL A 38 2.98 -7.12 -5.80
C VAL A 38 2.21 -8.23 -5.07
N ALA A 39 0.90 -8.36 -5.29
CA ALA A 39 0.10 -9.46 -4.73
C ALA A 39 0.58 -10.83 -5.22
N TRP A 40 0.94 -10.93 -6.50
CA TRP A 40 1.54 -12.14 -7.07
C TRP A 40 2.84 -12.52 -6.35
N ALA A 41 3.77 -11.58 -6.21
CA ALA A 41 5.04 -11.81 -5.53
C ALA A 41 4.88 -12.07 -4.02
N GLY A 42 3.81 -11.56 -3.40
CA GLY A 42 3.50 -11.73 -1.98
C GLY A 42 2.74 -13.00 -1.64
N ALA A 43 2.28 -13.77 -2.64
CA ALA A 43 1.44 -14.95 -2.41
C ALA A 43 2.10 -16.05 -1.56
N ASP A 44 3.41 -16.22 -1.69
CA ASP A 44 4.20 -17.19 -0.92
C ASP A 44 4.82 -16.62 0.35
N ALA A 45 4.56 -15.34 0.65
CA ALA A 45 5.07 -14.74 1.88
C ALA A 45 4.51 -15.46 3.12
N PRO A 46 5.31 -15.64 4.19
CA PRO A 46 4.88 -16.33 5.40
C PRO A 46 3.51 -15.87 5.90
N GLY A 47 2.61 -16.80 6.20
CA GLY A 47 1.23 -16.55 6.64
C GLY A 47 0.20 -16.39 5.51
N CYS A 48 0.61 -16.09 4.27
CA CYS A 48 -0.33 -15.96 3.15
C CYS A 48 -0.90 -17.30 2.70
N PRO A 49 -0.08 -18.36 2.45
CA PRO A 49 -0.61 -19.68 2.12
C PRO A 49 -1.51 -20.28 3.21
N GLU A 50 -1.14 -20.12 4.46
CA GLU A 50 -1.92 -20.61 5.61
C GLU A 50 -3.26 -19.88 5.72
N THR A 51 -3.25 -18.56 5.52
CA THR A 51 -4.50 -17.77 5.54
C THR A 51 -5.40 -18.13 4.36
N TYR A 52 -4.83 -18.33 3.17
CA TYR A 52 -5.59 -18.78 2.01
C TYR A 52 -6.23 -20.17 2.28
N ALA A 53 -5.47 -21.13 2.82
CA ALA A 53 -5.96 -22.45 3.14
C ALA A 53 -7.15 -22.40 4.12
N LEU A 54 -7.05 -21.59 5.17
CA LEU A 54 -8.14 -21.37 6.13
C LEU A 54 -9.41 -20.82 5.46
N LEU A 55 -9.26 -19.78 4.61
CA LEU A 55 -10.41 -19.17 3.94
C LEU A 55 -11.03 -20.10 2.87
N ALA A 56 -10.22 -20.94 2.24
CA ALA A 56 -10.68 -21.92 1.27
C ALA A 56 -11.41 -23.09 1.95
N GLU A 57 -10.98 -23.50 3.17
CA GLU A 57 -11.67 -24.51 3.98
C GLU A 57 -13.07 -24.02 4.42
N ASP A 58 -13.18 -22.76 4.83
CA ASP A 58 -14.47 -22.15 5.17
C ASP A 58 -15.42 -22.11 3.97
N GLY A 59 -14.87 -22.00 2.75
CA GLY A 59 -15.60 -22.07 1.50
C GLY A 59 -16.67 -20.98 1.34
N GLY A 60 -17.71 -21.29 0.59
CA GLY A 60 -18.86 -20.43 0.38
C GLY A 60 -19.11 -20.13 -1.10
N ARG A 61 -19.80 -19.01 -1.37
CA ARG A 61 -20.12 -18.60 -2.73
C ARG A 61 -18.84 -18.14 -3.45
N GLU A 62 -18.64 -18.61 -4.67
CA GLU A 62 -17.51 -18.26 -5.53
C GLU A 62 -17.71 -16.90 -6.22
N ASP A 63 -17.73 -15.82 -5.44
CA ASP A 63 -18.04 -14.46 -5.91
C ASP A 63 -16.89 -13.83 -6.67
N ALA A 64 -15.64 -14.00 -6.21
CA ALA A 64 -14.50 -13.23 -6.67
C ALA A 64 -13.21 -14.05 -6.75
N THR A 65 -12.34 -13.68 -7.69
CA THR A 65 -11.05 -14.33 -7.95
C THR A 65 -10.06 -14.07 -6.83
N VAL A 66 -9.40 -15.12 -6.36
CA VAL A 66 -8.22 -15.03 -5.50
C VAL A 66 -6.98 -14.97 -6.39
N TRP A 67 -6.27 -13.87 -6.32
CA TRP A 67 -5.11 -13.60 -7.15
C TRP A 67 -3.95 -14.53 -6.79
N ALA A 68 -3.17 -14.94 -7.79
CA ALA A 68 -1.96 -15.74 -7.61
C ALA A 68 -2.11 -17.11 -6.88
N TYR A 69 -3.32 -17.66 -6.79
CA TYR A 69 -3.54 -19.02 -6.26
C TYR A 69 -4.27 -19.89 -7.29
N GLY A 70 -3.60 -20.96 -7.76
CA GLY A 70 -4.13 -21.98 -8.68
C GLY A 70 -4.16 -21.58 -10.15
N ASP A 71 -4.34 -22.59 -11.05
CA ASP A 71 -4.28 -22.44 -12.50
C ASP A 71 -5.42 -21.58 -13.09
N ASN A 72 -6.49 -21.35 -12.32
CA ASN A 72 -7.62 -20.50 -12.69
C ASN A 72 -7.94 -19.45 -11.62
N GLY A 73 -6.98 -19.13 -10.73
CA GLY A 73 -7.24 -18.33 -9.53
C GLY A 73 -8.43 -18.90 -8.74
N GLY A 74 -8.24 -19.48 -7.58
CA GLY A 74 -9.38 -19.93 -6.77
C GLY A 74 -10.40 -18.80 -6.61
N ARG A 75 -11.67 -19.14 -6.40
CA ARG A 75 -12.73 -18.16 -6.16
C ARG A 75 -13.26 -18.33 -4.74
N LEU A 76 -13.49 -17.22 -4.06
CA LEU A 76 -14.01 -17.18 -2.70
C LEU A 76 -15.16 -16.15 -2.59
N PRO A 77 -15.92 -16.17 -1.48
CA PRO A 77 -16.83 -15.07 -1.16
C PRO A 77 -16.12 -13.73 -1.21
N ALA A 78 -16.78 -12.70 -1.70
CA ALA A 78 -16.16 -11.38 -1.99
C ALA A 78 -15.33 -10.84 -0.82
N ALA A 79 -15.83 -10.96 0.42
CA ALA A 79 -15.11 -10.48 1.61
C ALA A 79 -13.83 -11.28 1.90
N SER A 80 -13.84 -12.60 1.66
CA SER A 80 -12.69 -13.50 1.84
C SER A 80 -11.66 -13.29 0.72
N ALA A 81 -12.11 -13.15 -0.52
CA ALA A 81 -11.23 -12.80 -1.65
C ALA A 81 -10.56 -11.44 -1.46
N ALA A 82 -11.31 -10.42 -1.07
CA ALA A 82 -10.76 -9.09 -0.74
C ALA A 82 -9.72 -9.16 0.37
N PHE A 83 -9.97 -9.97 1.42
CA PHE A 83 -9.04 -10.14 2.54
C PHE A 83 -7.70 -10.73 2.07
N ILE A 84 -7.72 -11.90 1.41
CA ILE A 84 -6.47 -12.57 1.02
C ILE A 84 -5.72 -11.80 -0.06
N ASN A 85 -6.41 -11.20 -1.04
CA ASN A 85 -5.79 -10.39 -2.09
C ASN A 85 -5.13 -9.14 -1.51
N SER A 86 -5.75 -8.49 -0.52
CA SER A 86 -5.16 -7.37 0.20
C SER A 86 -3.95 -7.79 1.04
N MET A 87 -4.03 -8.94 1.71
CA MET A 87 -2.94 -9.48 2.51
C MET A 87 -1.71 -9.78 1.67
N THR A 88 -1.87 -10.45 0.53
CA THR A 88 -0.76 -10.76 -0.38
C THR A 88 -0.16 -9.50 -0.97
N ALA A 89 -0.99 -8.51 -1.35
CA ALA A 89 -0.51 -7.21 -1.86
C ALA A 89 0.30 -6.42 -0.82
N ALA A 90 0.01 -6.57 0.49
CA ALA A 90 0.74 -5.90 1.57
C ALA A 90 1.92 -6.69 2.13
N ALA A 91 2.07 -7.98 1.76
CA ALA A 91 2.95 -8.92 2.45
C ALA A 91 4.45 -8.61 2.32
N ILE A 92 4.87 -8.07 1.19
CA ILE A 92 6.28 -7.84 0.87
C ILE A 92 6.71 -6.37 0.92
N GLU A 93 5.87 -5.48 1.46
CA GLU A 93 6.17 -4.04 1.59
C GLU A 93 6.58 -3.35 0.27
N TYR A 94 6.04 -3.82 -0.84
CA TYR A 94 6.36 -3.34 -2.18
C TYR A 94 5.19 -2.60 -2.85
N ASP A 95 4.05 -2.57 -2.19
CA ASP A 95 2.83 -1.88 -2.59
C ASP A 95 2.99 -0.37 -2.62
N SER A 96 2.21 0.30 -3.48
CA SER A 96 2.22 1.76 -3.62
C SER A 96 1.95 2.48 -2.30
N ILE A 97 2.50 3.67 -2.15
CA ILE A 97 2.36 4.48 -0.94
C ILE A 97 1.95 5.91 -1.28
N GLY A 98 1.09 6.51 -0.47
CA GLY A 98 0.65 7.90 -0.62
C GLY A 98 1.81 8.90 -0.55
N LEU A 99 1.83 9.87 -1.45
CA LEU A 99 2.75 10.99 -1.42
C LEU A 99 2.35 11.96 -0.29
N GLY A 100 3.31 12.42 0.49
CA GLY A 100 3.04 13.33 1.62
C GLY A 100 2.40 12.69 2.85
N VAL A 101 1.73 11.55 2.73
CA VAL A 101 1.08 10.84 3.85
C VAL A 101 1.35 9.34 3.80
N ALA A 102 1.52 8.72 4.98
CA ALA A 102 1.83 7.29 5.08
C ALA A 102 0.55 6.43 5.03
N VAL A 103 -0.11 6.40 3.86
CA VAL A 103 -1.29 5.57 3.59
C VAL A 103 -1.08 4.75 2.32
N HIS A 104 -1.61 3.52 2.32
CA HIS A 104 -1.56 2.59 1.19
C HIS A 104 -3.00 2.34 0.73
N ALA A 105 -3.59 3.27 -0.05
CA ALA A 105 -5.00 3.20 -0.43
C ALA A 105 -5.31 1.99 -1.30
N TYR A 106 -4.48 1.72 -2.31
CA TYR A 106 -4.76 0.69 -3.30
C TYR A 106 -4.81 -0.72 -2.73
N VAL A 107 -3.99 -1.06 -1.73
CA VAL A 107 -4.04 -2.41 -1.12
C VAL A 107 -5.29 -2.68 -0.30
N ALA A 108 -6.01 -1.63 0.12
CA ALA A 108 -7.30 -1.79 0.82
C ALA A 108 -8.47 -1.67 -0.16
N VAL A 109 -8.45 -0.69 -1.06
CA VAL A 109 -9.58 -0.34 -1.92
C VAL A 109 -9.69 -1.28 -3.12
N LEU A 110 -8.58 -1.53 -3.83
CA LEU A 110 -8.60 -2.35 -5.05
C LEU A 110 -9.13 -3.77 -4.83
N PRO A 111 -8.65 -4.55 -3.83
CA PRO A 111 -9.16 -5.89 -3.59
C PRO A 111 -10.66 -5.91 -3.26
N ALA A 112 -11.13 -4.92 -2.50
CA ALA A 112 -12.53 -4.79 -2.13
C ALA A 112 -13.41 -4.43 -3.35
N ALA A 113 -13.01 -3.41 -4.11
CA ALA A 113 -13.72 -2.96 -5.30
C ALA A 113 -13.77 -4.05 -6.37
N LEU A 114 -12.64 -4.72 -6.62
CA LEU A 114 -12.59 -5.77 -7.65
C LEU A 114 -13.43 -6.98 -7.28
N ALA A 115 -13.44 -7.38 -6.00
CA ALA A 115 -14.27 -8.48 -5.52
C ALA A 115 -15.78 -8.20 -5.70
N ILE A 116 -16.22 -6.98 -5.46
CA ILE A 116 -17.62 -6.59 -5.69
C ILE A 116 -17.90 -6.40 -7.19
N ALA A 117 -16.94 -5.86 -7.96
CA ALA A 117 -17.10 -5.70 -9.41
C ALA A 117 -17.28 -7.05 -10.10
N GLU A 118 -16.49 -8.07 -9.74
CA GLU A 118 -16.66 -9.43 -10.26
C GLU A 118 -18.01 -10.03 -9.85
N ARG A 119 -18.40 -9.90 -8.59
CA ARG A 119 -19.67 -10.39 -8.06
C ARG A 119 -20.88 -9.79 -8.76
N GLN A 120 -20.81 -8.50 -9.13
CA GLN A 120 -21.90 -7.76 -9.76
C GLN A 120 -21.82 -7.74 -11.29
N HIS A 121 -20.79 -8.35 -11.88
CA HIS A 121 -20.51 -8.25 -13.31
C HIS A 121 -20.45 -6.81 -13.81
N ALA A 122 -19.88 -5.92 -12.97
CA ALA A 122 -19.79 -4.49 -13.25
C ALA A 122 -18.92 -4.23 -14.48
N SER A 123 -19.21 -3.13 -15.18
CA SER A 123 -18.37 -2.69 -16.28
C SER A 123 -17.02 -2.19 -15.78
N GLY A 124 -15.98 -2.25 -16.62
CA GLY A 124 -14.67 -1.69 -16.30
C GLY A 124 -14.71 -0.18 -16.08
N ARG A 125 -15.66 0.51 -16.71
CA ARG A 125 -15.91 1.94 -16.53
C ARG A 125 -16.41 2.25 -15.10
N ASP A 126 -17.41 1.50 -14.63
CA ASP A 126 -17.97 1.67 -13.29
C ASP A 126 -16.95 1.29 -12.22
N PHE A 127 -16.21 0.21 -12.46
CA PHE A 127 -15.11 -0.22 -11.61
C PHE A 127 -14.01 0.83 -11.51
N LEU A 128 -13.55 1.40 -12.62
CA LEU A 128 -12.48 2.39 -12.64
C LEU A 128 -12.90 3.67 -11.89
N ALA A 129 -14.14 4.14 -12.08
CA ALA A 129 -14.67 5.26 -11.29
C ALA A 129 -14.73 4.93 -9.79
N ALA A 130 -15.21 3.74 -9.42
CA ALA A 130 -15.28 3.31 -8.03
C ALA A 130 -13.90 3.23 -7.38
N LEU A 131 -12.90 2.69 -8.10
CA LEU A 131 -11.52 2.61 -7.63
C LEU A 131 -10.91 3.99 -7.38
N VAL A 132 -11.05 4.92 -8.34
CA VAL A 132 -10.56 6.29 -8.20
C VAL A 132 -11.18 6.97 -6.98
N LEU A 133 -12.51 6.94 -6.85
CA LEU A 133 -13.23 7.63 -5.77
C LEU A 133 -12.94 7.01 -4.40
N GLY A 134 -12.83 5.68 -4.31
CA GLY A 134 -12.44 5.02 -3.06
C GLY A 134 -11.01 5.36 -2.63
N CYS A 135 -10.06 5.39 -3.56
CA CYS A 135 -8.69 5.79 -3.27
C CYS A 135 -8.59 7.30 -2.95
N ASP A 136 -9.35 8.16 -3.64
CA ASP A 136 -9.44 9.59 -3.33
C ASP A 136 -9.91 9.82 -1.89
N ILE A 137 -11.03 9.20 -1.47
CA ILE A 137 -11.55 9.30 -0.11
C ILE A 137 -10.51 8.84 0.92
N THR A 138 -9.80 7.73 0.65
CA THR A 138 -8.76 7.22 1.56
C THR A 138 -7.61 8.19 1.70
N HIS A 139 -7.11 8.76 0.60
CA HIS A 139 -6.00 9.73 0.63
C HIS A 139 -6.40 11.03 1.33
N ARG A 140 -7.56 11.62 0.98
CA ARG A 140 -8.09 12.81 1.64
C ARG A 140 -8.24 12.63 3.14
N PHE A 141 -8.79 11.50 3.56
CA PHE A 141 -8.99 11.21 4.97
C PHE A 141 -7.64 11.10 5.71
N ALA A 142 -6.66 10.45 5.11
CA ALA A 142 -5.33 10.34 5.70
C ALA A 142 -4.56 11.67 5.70
N ALA A 143 -4.69 12.47 4.62
CA ALA A 143 -4.02 13.77 4.50
C ALA A 143 -4.60 14.83 5.45
N SER A 144 -5.90 14.75 5.77
CA SER A 144 -6.57 15.64 6.72
C SER A 144 -6.26 15.33 8.19
N ALA A 145 -5.62 14.18 8.48
CA ALA A 145 -5.30 13.78 9.84
C ALA A 145 -4.14 14.62 10.40
N ALA A 146 -4.32 15.12 11.63
CA ALA A 146 -3.33 15.97 12.29
C ALA A 146 -2.02 15.20 12.59
N TYR A 147 -0.91 15.93 12.55
CA TYR A 147 0.38 15.41 12.99
C TYR A 147 0.68 15.93 14.43
N PRO A 148 1.33 15.16 15.31
CA PRO A 148 1.82 13.80 15.11
C PRO A 148 0.71 12.74 15.15
N ASN A 149 0.93 11.63 14.41
CA ASN A 149 0.06 10.46 14.45
C ASN A 149 0.09 9.80 15.84
N ARG A 150 -1.09 9.52 16.40
CA ARG A 150 -1.25 8.89 17.72
C ARG A 150 -0.84 7.40 17.77
N GLY A 151 -0.39 6.83 16.66
CA GLY A 151 0.02 5.43 16.57
C GLY A 151 -0.91 4.55 15.75
N PHE A 152 -1.96 5.09 15.14
CA PHE A 152 -2.79 4.35 14.21
C PHE A 152 -2.08 4.08 12.89
N HIS A 153 -2.27 2.90 12.33
CA HIS A 153 -1.86 2.58 10.97
C HIS A 153 -2.95 3.09 10.01
N TYR A 154 -2.69 4.18 9.30
CA TYR A 154 -3.71 4.88 8.51
C TYR A 154 -4.42 3.99 7.49
N THR A 155 -3.70 3.11 6.81
CA THR A 155 -4.32 2.15 5.88
C THR A 155 -5.36 1.26 6.58
N ALA A 156 -5.04 0.76 7.78
CA ALA A 156 -5.96 -0.09 8.54
C ALA A 156 -7.16 0.68 9.09
N ALA A 157 -6.91 1.90 9.61
CA ALA A 157 -7.95 2.69 10.27
C ALA A 157 -8.86 3.45 9.28
N MET A 158 -8.33 3.85 8.12
CA MET A 158 -9.03 4.72 7.16
C MET A 158 -9.32 4.04 5.81
N GLY A 159 -8.51 3.06 5.38
CA GLY A 159 -8.66 2.40 4.08
C GLY A 159 -10.01 1.71 3.89
N GLY A 160 -10.61 1.25 4.98
CA GLY A 160 -11.96 0.67 4.95
C GLY A 160 -13.05 1.63 4.48
N PHE A 161 -12.91 2.95 4.75
CA PHE A 161 -13.87 3.96 4.28
C PHE A 161 -13.87 4.08 2.76
N GLY A 162 -12.68 4.16 2.13
CA GLY A 162 -12.58 4.16 0.68
C GLY A 162 -13.03 2.83 0.06
N ALA A 163 -12.70 1.71 0.70
CA ALA A 163 -13.17 0.40 0.26
C ALA A 163 -14.71 0.29 0.32
N ALA A 164 -15.34 0.76 1.39
CA ALA A 164 -16.80 0.79 1.51
C ALA A 164 -17.45 1.72 0.48
N ALA A 165 -16.86 2.90 0.23
CA ALA A 165 -17.34 3.84 -0.78
C ALA A 165 -17.31 3.24 -2.19
N ALA A 166 -16.18 2.61 -2.56
CA ALA A 166 -16.03 1.94 -3.85
C ALA A 166 -17.01 0.77 -4.00
N CYS A 167 -17.14 -0.07 -2.98
CA CYS A 167 -18.09 -1.19 -2.98
C CYS A 167 -19.55 -0.71 -3.05
N SER A 168 -19.90 0.38 -2.35
CA SER A 168 -21.26 0.94 -2.37
C SER A 168 -21.64 1.43 -3.77
N ARG A 169 -20.72 2.10 -4.46
CA ARG A 169 -20.94 2.51 -5.86
C ARG A 169 -21.20 1.32 -6.79
N LEU A 170 -20.38 0.26 -6.66
CA LEU A 170 -20.51 -0.95 -7.49
C LEU A 170 -21.76 -1.79 -7.16
N LEU A 171 -22.31 -1.63 -5.95
CA LEU A 171 -23.59 -2.20 -5.54
C LEU A 171 -24.79 -1.28 -5.86
N GLU A 172 -24.56 -0.14 -6.52
CA GLU A 172 -25.57 0.86 -6.89
C GLU A 172 -26.39 1.34 -5.67
N LEU A 173 -25.72 1.52 -4.51
CA LEU A 173 -26.37 1.98 -3.29
C LEU A 173 -26.76 3.45 -3.41
N SER A 174 -27.81 3.86 -2.70
CA SER A 174 -28.14 5.27 -2.53
C SER A 174 -27.09 5.99 -1.68
N VAL A 175 -27.07 7.33 -1.73
CA VAL A 175 -26.20 8.15 -0.86
C VAL A 175 -26.44 7.83 0.62
N GLU A 176 -27.70 7.66 1.04
CA GLU A 176 -28.04 7.30 2.41
C GLU A 176 -27.51 5.90 2.80
N GLN A 177 -27.70 4.91 1.95
CA GLN A 177 -27.15 3.56 2.19
C GLN A 177 -25.61 3.59 2.24
N THR A 178 -24.99 4.39 1.38
CA THR A 178 -23.52 4.56 1.39
C THR A 178 -23.05 5.24 2.68
N GLN A 179 -23.77 6.25 3.19
CA GLN A 179 -23.51 6.84 4.48
C GLN A 179 -23.57 5.79 5.61
N HIS A 180 -24.54 4.87 5.57
CA HIS A 180 -24.58 3.76 6.50
C HIS A 180 -23.41 2.79 6.32
N ALA A 181 -22.98 2.49 5.08
CA ALA A 181 -21.80 1.67 4.86
C ALA A 181 -20.52 2.29 5.46
N LEU A 182 -20.33 3.61 5.32
CA LEU A 182 -19.24 4.35 5.98
C LEU A 182 -19.34 4.29 7.51
N GLY A 183 -20.57 4.38 8.05
CA GLY A 183 -20.81 4.23 9.46
C GLY A 183 -20.49 2.81 9.98
N LEU A 184 -20.86 1.77 9.25
CA LEU A 184 -20.56 0.36 9.58
C LEU A 184 -19.08 0.05 9.53
N VAL A 185 -18.32 0.65 8.60
CA VAL A 185 -16.86 0.55 8.55
C VAL A 185 -16.23 1.16 9.80
N PHE A 186 -16.71 2.33 10.25
CA PHE A 186 -16.18 2.96 11.45
C PHE A 186 -16.27 2.05 12.69
N LEU A 187 -17.33 1.26 12.83
CA LEU A 187 -17.46 0.29 13.93
C LEU A 187 -16.40 -0.82 13.89
N GLN A 188 -15.71 -1.00 12.78
CA GLN A 188 -14.66 -2.00 12.56
C GLN A 188 -13.26 -1.38 12.40
N ALA A 189 -13.18 -0.04 12.31
CA ALA A 189 -11.92 0.67 12.11
C ALA A 189 -10.95 0.41 13.27
N SER A 190 -9.77 -0.07 12.98
CA SER A 190 -8.77 -0.47 13.98
C SER A 190 -7.38 -0.52 13.35
N GLY A 191 -6.41 -1.04 14.10
CA GLY A 191 -5.06 -1.26 13.64
C GLY A 191 -4.11 -0.14 14.00
N THR A 192 -2.97 -0.54 14.59
CA THR A 192 -1.94 0.37 15.08
C THR A 192 -0.58 0.07 14.46
N GLN A 193 0.36 0.98 14.64
CA GLN A 193 1.75 0.82 14.21
C GLN A 193 2.55 -0.15 15.11
N GLN A 194 1.92 -0.80 16.10
CA GLN A 194 2.62 -1.74 16.98
C GLN A 194 3.25 -2.90 16.21
N ALA A 195 2.55 -3.42 15.18
CA ALA A 195 3.06 -4.49 14.33
C ALA A 195 4.26 -4.07 13.43
N ASN A 196 4.52 -2.77 13.29
CA ASN A 196 5.70 -2.27 12.58
C ASN A 196 6.94 -2.30 13.47
N ILE A 197 6.79 -1.94 14.76
CA ILE A 197 7.89 -1.87 15.72
C ILE A 197 8.12 -3.20 16.47
N GLN A 198 7.14 -4.10 16.45
CA GLN A 198 7.27 -5.49 16.91
C GLN A 198 6.98 -6.41 15.72
N PRO A 199 8.02 -6.80 14.96
CA PRO A 199 7.85 -7.58 13.75
C PRO A 199 6.98 -8.82 13.93
N SER A 200 5.89 -8.90 13.17
CA SER A 200 4.95 -10.02 13.21
C SER A 200 4.22 -10.18 11.89
N LEU A 201 3.74 -11.38 11.58
CA LEU A 201 2.91 -11.66 10.40
C LEU A 201 1.61 -10.84 10.39
N GLY A 202 1.13 -10.40 11.56
CA GLY A 202 -0.05 -9.54 11.68
C GLY A 202 0.05 -8.21 10.93
N LYS A 203 1.26 -7.71 10.65
CA LYS A 203 1.46 -6.45 9.92
C LYS A 203 0.80 -6.49 8.54
N ARG A 204 0.96 -7.56 7.77
CA ARG A 204 0.40 -7.70 6.42
C ARG A 204 -1.12 -7.86 6.39
N MET A 205 -1.74 -8.18 7.54
CA MET A 205 -3.20 -8.27 7.70
C MET A 205 -3.89 -6.93 7.90
N LEU A 206 -3.16 -5.86 8.24
CA LEU A 206 -3.74 -4.56 8.58
C LEU A 206 -4.62 -3.99 7.45
N ALA A 207 -4.11 -4.01 6.20
CA ALA A 207 -4.88 -3.60 5.03
C ALA A 207 -6.02 -4.58 4.70
N ALA A 208 -5.77 -5.87 4.89
CA ALA A 208 -6.74 -6.93 4.62
C ALA A 208 -8.01 -6.81 5.49
N PHE A 209 -7.86 -6.48 6.77
CA PHE A 209 -9.00 -6.19 7.64
C PHE A 209 -9.81 -4.99 7.14
N ALA A 210 -9.14 -3.92 6.66
CA ALA A 210 -9.81 -2.76 6.09
C ALA A 210 -10.58 -3.09 4.80
N ALA A 211 -9.97 -3.87 3.89
CA ALA A 211 -10.61 -4.31 2.65
C ALA A 211 -11.86 -5.15 2.93
N ARG A 212 -11.73 -6.15 3.83
CA ARG A 212 -12.86 -6.99 4.25
C ARG A 212 -13.97 -6.17 4.91
N ALA A 213 -13.61 -5.26 5.81
CA ALA A 213 -14.58 -4.40 6.49
C ALA A 213 -15.34 -3.54 5.48
N GLY A 214 -14.68 -3.01 4.45
CA GLY A 214 -15.32 -2.25 3.37
C GLY A 214 -16.37 -3.07 2.62
N VAL A 215 -16.01 -4.29 2.17
CA VAL A 215 -16.93 -5.22 1.50
C VAL A 215 -18.12 -5.56 2.39
N GLN A 216 -17.87 -5.98 3.63
CA GLN A 216 -18.93 -6.39 4.56
C GLN A 216 -19.88 -5.23 4.88
N SER A 217 -19.35 -4.03 5.10
CA SER A 217 -20.15 -2.85 5.42
C SER A 217 -21.06 -2.44 4.27
N ALA A 218 -20.56 -2.44 3.04
CA ALA A 218 -21.38 -2.14 1.86
C ALA A 218 -22.49 -3.18 1.67
N LEU A 219 -22.18 -4.47 1.82
CA LEU A 219 -23.17 -5.54 1.73
C LEU A 219 -24.24 -5.46 2.84
N LEU A 220 -23.86 -5.13 4.08
CA LEU A 220 -24.79 -4.93 5.19
C LEU A 220 -25.71 -3.73 4.92
N ALA A 221 -25.17 -2.62 4.45
CA ALA A 221 -25.97 -1.44 4.09
C ALA A 221 -26.91 -1.75 2.92
N HIS A 222 -26.47 -2.55 1.93
CA HIS A 222 -27.33 -3.04 0.85
C HIS A 222 -28.52 -3.85 1.38
N CYS A 223 -28.34 -4.60 2.46
CA CYS A 223 -29.41 -5.34 3.15
C CYS A 223 -30.25 -4.46 4.09
N GLY A 224 -30.02 -3.13 4.14
CA GLY A 224 -30.79 -2.20 4.96
C GLY A 224 -30.31 -2.05 6.41
N ILE A 225 -29.11 -2.53 6.74
CA ILE A 225 -28.52 -2.30 8.08
C ILE A 225 -28.04 -0.86 8.18
N THR A 226 -28.49 -0.16 9.21
CA THR A 226 -28.17 1.25 9.46
C THR A 226 -27.01 1.43 10.44
N ALA A 227 -26.37 2.59 10.39
CA ALA A 227 -25.29 3.00 11.29
C ALA A 227 -25.41 4.50 11.62
N PRO A 228 -24.67 4.99 12.66
CA PRO A 228 -24.62 6.42 12.95
C PRO A 228 -24.16 7.23 11.73
N PRO A 229 -24.82 8.38 11.43
CA PRO A 229 -24.52 9.13 10.21
C PRO A 229 -23.26 10.02 10.28
N ASP A 230 -22.81 10.42 11.48
CA ASP A 230 -21.76 11.43 11.66
C ASP A 230 -20.48 10.80 12.25
N VAL A 231 -19.99 9.72 11.61
CA VAL A 231 -18.91 8.90 12.18
C VAL A 231 -17.52 9.52 12.02
N ILE A 232 -17.34 10.56 11.24
CA ILE A 232 -16.05 11.26 11.10
C ILE A 232 -15.97 12.41 12.10
N GLU A 233 -16.91 13.34 12.03
CA GLU A 233 -16.94 14.60 12.79
C GLU A 233 -17.70 14.53 14.11
N GLY A 234 -18.48 13.48 14.33
CA GLY A 234 -19.37 13.35 15.49
C GLY A 234 -18.65 13.36 16.83
N LYS A 235 -19.37 13.61 17.92
CA LYS A 235 -18.85 13.67 19.30
C LYS A 235 -18.01 12.43 19.67
N PHE A 236 -18.38 11.26 19.16
CA PHE A 236 -17.68 10.00 19.34
C PHE A 236 -17.20 9.45 17.99
N GLY A 237 -16.99 10.34 17.02
CA GLY A 237 -16.49 10.01 15.69
C GLY A 237 -14.98 9.82 15.64
N PHE A 238 -14.49 9.53 14.44
CA PHE A 238 -13.09 9.19 14.18
C PHE A 238 -12.12 10.28 14.64
N TYR A 239 -12.41 11.56 14.30
CA TYR A 239 -11.50 12.67 14.67
C TYR A 239 -11.49 12.96 16.17
N ALA A 240 -12.57 12.67 16.86
CA ALA A 240 -12.62 12.86 18.31
C ALA A 240 -11.87 11.77 19.08
N LEU A 241 -12.02 10.50 18.67
CA LEU A 241 -11.54 9.35 19.46
C LEU A 241 -10.23 8.74 18.96
N TYR A 242 -10.03 8.64 17.64
CA TYR A 242 -8.87 7.96 17.07
C TYR A 242 -7.75 8.96 16.78
N GLN A 243 -7.92 9.77 15.77
CA GLN A 243 -6.89 10.70 15.29
C GLN A 243 -7.55 12.05 14.96
N PRO A 244 -7.15 13.14 15.62
CA PRO A 244 -7.65 14.47 15.24
C PRO A 244 -7.42 14.74 13.77
N GLY A 245 -8.33 15.49 13.16
CA GLY A 245 -8.23 15.84 11.74
C GLY A 245 -8.93 17.17 11.46
N ASP A 246 -8.62 17.71 10.28
CA ASP A 246 -9.17 18.93 9.76
C ASP A 246 -10.28 18.63 8.74
N THR A 247 -11.50 18.97 9.10
CA THR A 247 -12.68 18.74 8.27
C THR A 247 -12.72 19.62 7.03
N GLU A 248 -12.12 20.82 7.06
CA GLU A 248 -12.04 21.71 5.91
C GLU A 248 -11.02 21.14 4.90
N ALA A 249 -9.88 20.68 5.37
CA ALA A 249 -8.89 20.01 4.52
C ALA A 249 -9.45 18.74 3.87
N LEU A 250 -10.22 17.92 4.59
CA LEU A 250 -10.89 16.74 4.06
C LEU A 250 -11.85 17.08 2.91
N MET A 251 -12.57 18.19 3.03
CA MET A 251 -13.60 18.62 2.08
C MET A 251 -13.09 19.56 0.98
N HIS A 252 -11.80 19.95 1.02
CA HIS A 252 -11.23 20.92 0.10
C HIS A 252 -11.32 20.40 -1.34
N GLU A 253 -11.95 21.15 -2.23
CA GLU A 253 -12.11 20.80 -3.65
C GLU A 253 -12.69 19.39 -3.88
N LEU A 254 -13.59 18.92 -3.00
CA LEU A 254 -14.24 17.62 -3.14
C LEU A 254 -15.08 17.57 -4.42
N GLY A 255 -14.75 16.66 -5.33
CA GLY A 255 -15.39 16.51 -6.65
C GLY A 255 -14.77 17.36 -7.76
N GLU A 256 -13.77 18.21 -7.45
CA GLU A 256 -13.00 19.01 -8.41
C GLU A 256 -11.56 18.49 -8.54
N ARG A 257 -10.94 18.10 -7.41
CA ARG A 257 -9.64 17.45 -7.32
C ARG A 257 -9.81 16.01 -6.86
N PHE A 258 -8.99 15.11 -7.35
CA PHE A 258 -9.00 13.69 -7.00
C PHE A 258 -7.61 13.25 -6.56
N ASP A 259 -7.45 12.84 -5.32
CA ASP A 259 -6.16 12.52 -4.69
C ASP A 259 -5.73 11.05 -4.88
N ASN A 260 -6.43 10.26 -5.71
CA ASN A 260 -6.03 8.88 -5.99
C ASN A 260 -4.67 8.74 -6.69
N ASP A 261 -4.23 9.79 -7.40
CA ASP A 261 -2.92 9.91 -8.04
C ASP A 261 -1.82 10.38 -7.09
N GLN A 262 -2.20 10.80 -5.86
CA GLN A 262 -1.26 11.15 -4.81
C GLN A 262 -0.63 9.90 -4.17
N ALA A 263 -0.25 8.95 -4.99
CA ALA A 263 0.43 7.72 -4.61
C ALA A 263 1.54 7.38 -5.60
N SER A 264 2.59 6.74 -5.13
CA SER A 264 3.72 6.31 -5.94
C SER A 264 4.03 4.84 -5.76
N ILE A 265 4.52 4.23 -6.83
CA ILE A 265 5.11 2.90 -6.85
C ILE A 265 6.38 2.91 -5.98
N LYS A 266 6.57 1.91 -5.15
CA LYS A 266 7.84 1.68 -4.46
C LYS A 266 8.88 1.04 -5.39
N LEU A 267 10.12 1.47 -5.33
CA LEU A 267 11.24 0.84 -6.04
C LEU A 267 11.95 -0.25 -5.23
N TYR A 268 11.71 -0.31 -3.91
CA TYR A 268 12.29 -1.27 -3.00
C TYR A 268 11.21 -1.95 -2.16
N PRO A 269 11.27 -3.28 -1.95
CA PRO A 269 10.31 -4.03 -1.12
C PRO A 269 10.59 -3.81 0.38
N SER A 270 10.37 -2.59 0.84
CA SER A 270 10.76 -2.11 2.16
C SER A 270 9.84 -0.96 2.58
N CYS A 271 9.81 -0.66 3.88
CA CYS A 271 9.11 0.52 4.37
C CYS A 271 9.58 1.78 3.61
N GLY A 272 8.66 2.63 3.19
CA GLY A 272 8.98 3.86 2.47
C GLY A 272 9.98 4.77 3.19
N CYS A 273 10.05 4.66 4.53
CA CYS A 273 11.05 5.38 5.34
C CYS A 273 12.50 4.96 5.07
N ASN A 274 12.73 3.81 4.43
CA ASN A 274 14.08 3.34 4.11
C ASN A 274 14.57 3.82 2.73
N HIS A 275 13.66 4.22 1.84
CA HIS A 275 13.95 4.41 0.41
C HIS A 275 15.00 5.47 0.14
N THR A 276 14.93 6.64 0.78
CA THR A 276 15.93 7.71 0.60
C THR A 276 17.32 7.30 1.06
N ALA A 277 17.42 6.49 2.13
CA ALA A 277 18.71 5.97 2.60
C ALA A 277 19.26 4.86 1.69
N ILE A 278 18.39 4.02 1.12
CA ILE A 278 18.77 3.03 0.10
C ILE A 278 19.31 3.77 -1.12
N ASP A 279 18.60 4.77 -1.63
CA ASP A 279 19.03 5.59 -2.77
C ASP A 279 20.38 6.25 -2.52
N ALA A 280 20.57 6.90 -1.36
CA ALA A 280 21.82 7.54 -0.99
C ALA A 280 22.99 6.52 -0.96
N THR A 281 22.74 5.32 -0.41
CA THR A 281 23.72 4.25 -0.35
C THR A 281 24.09 3.78 -1.76
N LEU A 282 23.11 3.47 -2.60
CA LEU A 282 23.34 2.97 -3.96
C LEU A 282 24.04 4.02 -4.84
N GLN A 283 23.74 5.32 -4.67
CA GLN A 283 24.42 6.40 -5.37
C GLN A 283 25.92 6.44 -5.00
N LEU A 284 26.26 6.42 -3.70
CA LEU A 284 27.66 6.41 -3.25
C LEU A 284 28.40 5.15 -3.71
N VAL A 285 27.75 3.98 -3.57
CA VAL A 285 28.32 2.69 -4.01
C VAL A 285 28.62 2.70 -5.51
N LYS A 286 27.71 3.26 -6.32
CA LYS A 286 27.89 3.35 -7.77
C LYS A 286 28.94 4.39 -8.16
N GLN A 287 28.88 5.56 -7.56
CA GLN A 287 29.76 6.70 -7.90
C GLN A 287 31.22 6.41 -7.61
N TYR A 288 31.51 5.73 -6.50
CA TYR A 288 32.88 5.46 -6.04
C TYR A 288 33.31 4.00 -6.22
N ASP A 289 32.50 3.15 -6.85
CA ASP A 289 32.66 1.69 -6.95
C ASP A 289 33.05 1.04 -5.61
N LEU A 290 32.40 1.46 -4.52
CA LEU A 290 32.77 1.07 -3.16
C LEU A 290 32.68 -0.44 -2.98
N LYS A 291 33.68 -1.00 -2.26
CA LYS A 291 33.62 -2.34 -1.70
C LYS A 291 33.21 -2.27 -0.23
N PRO A 292 32.41 -3.23 0.29
CA PRO A 292 31.97 -3.20 1.69
C PRO A 292 33.14 -3.11 2.70
N GLU A 293 34.28 -3.75 2.41
CA GLU A 293 35.49 -3.73 3.24
C GLU A 293 36.17 -2.36 3.32
N ASP A 294 35.96 -1.48 2.33
CA ASP A 294 36.50 -0.12 2.34
C ASP A 294 35.77 0.78 3.35
N VAL A 295 34.52 0.46 3.71
CA VAL A 295 33.69 1.29 4.56
C VAL A 295 34.03 1.05 6.03
N LEU A 296 34.47 2.11 6.70
CA LEU A 296 34.87 2.12 8.11
C LEU A 296 33.68 2.41 9.03
N SER A 297 32.88 3.43 8.70
CA SER A 297 31.66 3.82 9.42
C SER A 297 30.68 4.58 8.52
N MET A 298 29.42 4.58 8.89
CA MET A 298 28.32 5.28 8.22
C MET A 298 27.49 6.03 9.25
N GLU A 299 27.09 7.25 8.92
CA GLU A 299 26.15 8.06 9.69
C GLU A 299 25.02 8.49 8.78
N ALA A 300 23.78 8.14 9.14
CA ALA A 300 22.58 8.58 8.42
C ALA A 300 21.83 9.59 9.29
N THR A 301 21.71 10.84 8.82
CA THR A 301 20.86 11.87 9.43
C THR A 301 19.45 11.70 8.88
N ILE A 302 18.48 11.51 9.77
CA ILE A 302 17.10 11.13 9.47
C ILE A 302 16.09 11.98 10.24
N THR A 303 14.81 11.88 9.86
CA THR A 303 13.73 12.59 10.54
C THR A 303 13.29 11.85 11.83
N PRO A 304 12.62 12.53 12.78
CA PRO A 304 12.04 11.88 13.96
C PRO A 304 11.00 10.80 13.62
N TYR A 305 10.28 10.97 12.51
CA TYR A 305 9.30 9.96 12.06
C TYR A 305 9.99 8.68 11.58
N MET A 306 11.04 8.81 10.78
CA MET A 306 11.82 7.66 10.29
C MET A 306 12.46 6.89 11.45
N GLU A 307 13.04 7.59 12.42
CA GLU A 307 13.62 6.96 13.64
C GLU A 307 12.57 6.12 14.37
N ARG A 308 11.38 6.67 14.59
CA ARG A 308 10.29 5.98 15.29
C ARG A 308 9.83 4.69 14.58
N ILE A 309 9.85 4.65 13.25
CA ILE A 309 9.29 3.54 12.46
C ILE A 309 10.34 2.50 12.09
N VAL A 310 11.55 2.94 11.70
CA VAL A 310 12.60 2.06 11.14
C VAL A 310 13.97 2.20 11.82
N GLY A 311 14.09 3.03 12.86
CA GLY A 311 15.35 3.31 13.53
C GLY A 311 15.74 2.34 14.63
N GLY A 312 14.89 1.37 14.97
CA GLY A 312 15.13 0.36 16.01
C GLY A 312 16.35 -0.53 15.73
N ASP A 313 16.77 -1.27 16.75
CA ASP A 313 17.82 -2.27 16.58
C ASP A 313 17.37 -3.40 15.65
N TYR A 314 18.33 -3.94 14.90
CA TYR A 314 18.03 -5.03 13.96
C TYR A 314 18.06 -6.38 14.66
N ASP A 315 16.93 -7.07 14.68
CA ASP A 315 16.81 -8.42 15.24
C ASP A 315 16.01 -9.34 14.27
N PRO A 316 16.69 -10.22 13.50
CA PRO A 316 16.05 -11.18 12.60
C PRO A 316 15.68 -12.52 13.32
N SER A 317 15.71 -12.60 14.64
CA SER A 317 15.41 -13.84 15.38
C SER A 317 13.94 -14.26 15.29
N GLY A 318 13.04 -13.29 15.17
CA GLY A 318 11.61 -13.49 14.95
C GLY A 318 11.27 -13.62 13.45
N ASP A 319 10.33 -12.80 12.98
CA ASP A 319 10.03 -12.69 11.55
C ASP A 319 11.12 -11.90 10.82
N ALA A 320 12.08 -12.64 10.26
CA ALA A 320 13.24 -12.05 9.62
C ALA A 320 12.89 -11.21 8.39
N GLN A 321 11.83 -11.58 7.65
CA GLN A 321 11.38 -10.83 6.48
C GLN A 321 10.83 -9.47 6.93
N VAL A 322 9.93 -9.43 7.92
CA VAL A 322 9.40 -8.18 8.44
C VAL A 322 10.49 -7.34 9.10
N ALA A 323 11.42 -7.97 9.83
CA ALA A 323 12.58 -7.27 10.41
C ALA A 323 13.41 -6.56 9.35
N ALA A 324 13.70 -7.22 8.22
CA ALA A 324 14.44 -6.64 7.10
C ALA A 324 13.67 -5.49 6.42
N GLN A 325 12.36 -5.64 6.26
CA GLN A 325 11.49 -4.62 5.64
C GLN A 325 11.41 -3.32 6.45
N PHE A 326 11.49 -3.40 7.78
CA PHE A 326 11.27 -2.27 8.69
C PHE A 326 12.53 -1.82 9.44
N ASN A 327 13.72 -2.06 8.90
CA ASN A 327 14.97 -1.63 9.56
C ASN A 327 15.88 -0.84 8.63
N LEU A 328 16.19 0.39 9.02
CA LEU A 328 17.01 1.30 8.22
C LEU A 328 18.48 0.87 8.15
N ARG A 329 19.02 0.35 9.26
CA ARG A 329 20.42 -0.14 9.29
C ARG A 329 20.59 -1.36 8.39
N TYR A 330 19.63 -2.30 8.41
CA TYR A 330 19.62 -3.42 7.48
C TYR A 330 19.59 -2.94 6.02
N SER A 331 18.69 -2.00 5.69
CA SER A 331 18.53 -1.48 4.34
C SER A 331 19.81 -0.85 3.79
N ILE A 332 20.50 -0.02 4.59
CA ILE A 332 21.79 0.59 4.24
C ILE A 332 22.88 -0.49 4.07
N ALA A 333 23.00 -1.41 5.04
CA ALA A 333 24.01 -2.48 4.98
C ALA A 333 23.78 -3.40 3.78
N CYS A 334 22.54 -3.78 3.51
CA CYS A 334 22.18 -4.61 2.38
C CYS A 334 22.48 -3.91 1.03
N ALA A 335 22.09 -2.63 0.89
CA ALA A 335 22.40 -1.84 -0.31
C ALA A 335 23.91 -1.71 -0.56
N LEU A 336 24.72 -1.55 0.50
CA LEU A 336 26.17 -1.54 0.41
C LEU A 336 26.72 -2.90 -0.06
N VAL A 337 26.32 -3.99 0.60
CA VAL A 337 26.91 -5.35 0.39
C VAL A 337 26.42 -5.95 -0.92
N ARG A 338 25.12 -5.83 -1.21
CA ARG A 338 24.47 -6.45 -2.38
C ARG A 338 24.43 -5.52 -3.60
N ARG A 339 24.73 -4.22 -3.43
CA ARG A 339 24.62 -3.18 -4.47
C ARG A 339 23.21 -3.08 -5.06
N ARG A 340 22.22 -3.55 -4.32
CA ARG A 340 20.77 -3.54 -4.62
C ARG A 340 19.97 -3.86 -3.37
N LEU A 341 18.66 -3.61 -3.43
CA LEU A 341 17.69 -4.13 -2.48
C LEU A 341 16.41 -4.48 -3.25
N GLY A 342 16.20 -5.73 -3.54
CA GLY A 342 15.07 -6.28 -4.29
C GLY A 342 14.39 -7.42 -3.53
N LEU A 343 13.56 -8.19 -4.24
CA LEU A 343 12.75 -9.27 -3.65
C LEU A 343 13.59 -10.37 -2.99
N ALA A 344 14.78 -10.67 -3.52
CA ALA A 344 15.69 -11.66 -2.94
C ALA A 344 16.30 -11.15 -1.62
N GLU A 345 16.52 -9.86 -1.48
CA GLU A 345 17.18 -9.24 -0.34
C GLU A 345 16.29 -9.10 0.90
N ILE A 346 14.99 -9.31 0.78
CA ILE A 346 14.07 -9.35 1.92
C ILE A 346 13.72 -10.77 2.38
N GLN A 347 14.25 -11.80 1.72
CA GLN A 347 13.98 -13.18 2.13
C GLN A 347 14.70 -13.51 3.45
N PRO A 348 14.19 -14.47 4.24
CA PRO A 348 14.77 -14.83 5.54
C PRO A 348 16.26 -15.19 5.50
N GLU A 349 16.73 -15.77 4.41
CA GLU A 349 18.13 -16.14 4.20
C GLU A 349 19.02 -14.89 4.08
N ALA A 350 18.58 -13.91 3.28
CA ALA A 350 19.31 -12.65 3.13
C ALA A 350 19.23 -11.79 4.41
N ALA A 351 18.09 -11.80 5.09
CA ALA A 351 17.89 -11.09 6.35
C ALA A 351 18.84 -11.60 7.45
N ARG A 352 19.25 -12.86 7.39
CA ARG A 352 20.19 -13.48 8.34
C ARG A 352 21.61 -13.59 7.82
N ASP A 353 21.94 -12.98 6.66
CA ASP A 353 23.26 -13.08 6.06
C ASP A 353 24.33 -12.41 6.93
N PRO A 354 25.37 -13.19 7.38
CA PRO A 354 26.46 -12.64 8.16
C PRO A 354 27.25 -11.52 7.47
N ALA A 355 27.32 -11.54 6.11
CA ALA A 355 27.98 -10.50 5.35
C ALA A 355 27.29 -9.14 5.48
N ILE A 356 25.95 -9.13 5.50
CA ILE A 356 25.17 -7.92 5.74
C ILE A 356 25.27 -7.53 7.22
N ALA A 357 25.09 -8.48 8.13
CA ALA A 357 25.11 -8.27 9.58
C ALA A 357 26.43 -7.62 10.05
N ALA A 358 27.56 -7.98 9.48
CA ALA A 358 28.88 -7.41 9.79
C ALA A 358 28.99 -5.88 9.56
N HIS A 359 28.07 -5.30 8.80
CA HIS A 359 28.05 -3.86 8.48
C HIS A 359 27.00 -3.08 9.28
N ILE A 360 26.00 -3.74 9.85
CA ILE A 360 24.92 -3.09 10.63
C ILE A 360 25.48 -2.29 11.80
N GLY A 361 26.43 -2.86 12.54
CA GLY A 361 27.09 -2.19 13.68
C GLY A 361 27.97 -0.98 13.30
N LYS A 362 28.26 -0.78 12.02
CA LYS A 362 29.00 0.40 11.52
C LYS A 362 28.08 1.61 11.25
N ILE A 363 26.75 1.43 11.39
CA ILE A 363 25.75 2.45 11.02
C ILE A 363 25.22 3.13 12.28
N THR A 364 25.42 4.43 12.36
CA THR A 364 24.83 5.31 13.38
C THR A 364 23.69 6.10 12.76
N LEU A 365 22.55 6.17 13.44
CA LEU A 365 21.44 7.03 13.07
C LEU A 365 21.48 8.31 13.92
N LYS A 366 21.41 9.45 13.25
CA LYS A 366 21.35 10.79 13.88
C LYS A 366 19.98 11.39 13.55
N VAL A 367 19.24 11.77 14.56
CA VAL A 367 17.91 12.39 14.38
C VAL A 367 18.09 13.91 14.29
N ASP A 368 17.59 14.49 13.20
CA ASP A 368 17.46 15.94 13.08
C ASP A 368 16.02 16.34 13.43
N ALA A 369 15.86 16.90 14.63
CA ALA A 369 14.56 17.31 15.17
C ALA A 369 13.88 18.46 14.40
N GLN A 370 14.61 19.15 13.50
CA GLN A 370 14.05 20.22 12.66
C GLN A 370 13.42 19.68 11.38
N GLN A 371 13.70 18.43 11.01
CA GLN A 371 13.11 17.80 9.84
C GLN A 371 11.74 17.19 10.18
N SER A 372 10.77 17.40 9.29
CA SER A 372 9.37 16.94 9.49
C SER A 372 8.89 15.87 8.50
N GLY A 373 9.70 15.52 7.51
CA GLY A 373 9.31 14.54 6.47
C GLY A 373 9.09 13.13 7.01
N THR A 374 8.20 12.38 6.39
CA THR A 374 7.92 10.98 6.76
C THR A 374 8.88 9.98 6.11
N ARG A 375 9.52 10.33 4.97
CA ARG A 375 10.36 9.44 4.15
C ARG A 375 11.67 10.07 3.68
N GLY A 376 11.98 11.21 4.15
CA GLY A 376 13.16 12.02 3.83
C GLY A 376 13.02 13.42 4.46
N PRO A 377 14.05 14.25 4.29
CA PRO A 377 15.34 13.96 3.65
C PRO A 377 16.23 13.00 4.45
N VAL A 378 17.22 12.41 3.76
CA VAL A 378 18.33 11.65 4.38
C VAL A 378 19.65 12.22 3.90
N GLU A 379 20.57 12.48 4.82
CA GLU A 379 21.98 12.70 4.51
C GLU A 379 22.77 11.50 5.02
N LEU A 380 23.41 10.77 4.09
CA LEU A 380 24.27 9.64 4.39
C LEU A 380 25.73 10.02 4.23
N ARG A 381 26.49 9.91 5.31
CA ARG A 381 27.92 10.18 5.40
C ARG A 381 28.66 8.89 5.61
N MET A 382 29.63 8.55 4.74
CA MET A 382 30.46 7.36 4.84
C MET A 382 31.91 7.73 4.97
N ARG A 383 32.62 7.11 5.95
CA ARG A 383 34.07 7.17 6.04
C ARG A 383 34.65 5.92 5.39
N THR A 384 35.53 6.10 4.42
CA THR A 384 36.11 5.02 3.63
C THR A 384 37.63 5.05 3.71
N ARG A 385 38.27 3.90 3.42
CA ARG A 385 39.75 3.78 3.35
C ARG A 385 40.31 4.47 2.12
N SER A 386 39.61 4.35 0.98
CA SER A 386 40.10 4.76 -0.34
C SER A 386 39.75 6.21 -0.71
N HIS A 387 38.61 6.73 -0.21
CA HIS A 387 38.07 8.05 -0.63
C HIS A 387 37.88 9.04 0.53
N GLY A 388 38.32 8.68 1.77
CA GLY A 388 38.08 9.52 2.94
C GLY A 388 36.59 9.58 3.31
N GLU A 389 36.12 10.78 3.64
CA GLU A 389 34.71 11.03 3.93
C GLU A 389 33.97 11.43 2.64
N ILE A 390 32.89 10.70 2.34
CA ILE A 390 31.99 10.96 1.22
C ILE A 390 30.56 11.12 1.73
N VAL A 391 29.77 11.98 1.08
CA VAL A 391 28.42 12.34 1.52
C VAL A 391 27.44 12.31 0.34
N CYS A 392 26.24 11.80 0.58
CA CYS A 392 25.12 11.89 -0.33
C CYS A 392 23.88 12.33 0.43
N ARG A 393 23.16 13.32 -0.10
CA ARG A 393 21.88 13.77 0.44
C ARG A 393 20.78 13.50 -0.58
N VAL A 394 19.71 12.87 -0.12
CA VAL A 394 18.50 12.57 -0.91
C VAL A 394 17.32 13.23 -0.21
N GLU A 395 16.67 14.15 -0.92
CA GLU A 395 15.59 14.97 -0.35
C GLU A 395 14.27 14.18 -0.28
N ASP A 396 13.96 13.43 -1.34
CA ASP A 396 12.66 12.79 -1.50
C ASP A 396 12.75 11.40 -2.12
N VAL A 397 11.70 10.60 -1.93
CA VAL A 397 11.60 9.25 -2.53
C VAL A 397 11.39 9.33 -4.05
N ALA A 398 11.74 8.26 -4.76
CA ALA A 398 11.34 8.10 -6.15
C ALA A 398 9.80 8.09 -6.27
N GLY A 399 9.29 8.75 -7.31
CA GLY A 399 7.86 8.93 -7.56
C GLY A 399 7.26 10.20 -6.97
N SER A 400 8.03 10.99 -6.19
CA SER A 400 7.65 12.36 -5.83
C SER A 400 7.74 13.29 -7.05
N GLU A 401 7.15 14.49 -6.95
CA GLU A 401 7.06 15.47 -8.05
C GLU A 401 8.42 15.76 -8.69
N GLY A 402 9.47 15.92 -7.89
CA GLY A 402 10.84 16.17 -8.36
C GLY A 402 11.61 14.92 -8.81
N ARG A 403 11.06 13.71 -8.65
CA ARG A 403 11.74 12.43 -8.92
C ARG A 403 10.79 11.38 -9.52
N PRO A 404 10.21 11.62 -10.70
CA PRO A 404 9.29 10.68 -11.34
C PRO A 404 9.95 9.32 -11.58
N ILE A 405 9.17 8.26 -11.51
CA ILE A 405 9.62 6.91 -11.84
C ILE A 405 9.55 6.72 -13.36
N ALA A 406 10.66 6.29 -13.95
CA ALA A 406 10.70 5.95 -15.37
C ALA A 406 9.74 4.77 -15.65
N PRO A 407 8.96 4.81 -16.76
CA PRO A 407 8.05 3.72 -17.14
C PRO A 407 8.73 2.36 -17.20
N GLU A 408 9.99 2.33 -17.66
CA GLU A 408 10.80 1.11 -17.75
C GLU A 408 11.09 0.49 -16.39
N ALA A 409 11.32 1.32 -15.35
CA ALA A 409 11.54 0.84 -13.99
C ALA A 409 10.27 0.24 -13.37
N ALA A 410 9.11 0.82 -13.67
CA ALA A 410 7.82 0.25 -13.27
C ALA A 410 7.57 -1.09 -13.97
N GLU A 411 7.81 -1.16 -15.27
CA GLU A 411 7.66 -2.39 -16.07
C GLU A 411 8.60 -3.51 -15.59
N GLU A 412 9.86 -3.18 -15.28
CA GLU A 412 10.83 -4.13 -14.72
C GLU A 412 10.34 -4.69 -13.37
N LYS A 413 9.83 -3.83 -12.50
CA LYS A 413 9.23 -4.24 -11.23
C LYS A 413 8.07 -5.21 -11.43
N PHE A 414 7.13 -4.88 -12.33
CA PHE A 414 5.95 -5.73 -12.57
C PHE A 414 6.35 -7.11 -13.06
N ARG A 415 7.23 -7.18 -14.06
CA ARG A 415 7.76 -8.47 -14.58
C ARG A 415 8.47 -9.27 -13.49
N ALA A 416 9.32 -8.63 -12.71
CA ALA A 416 10.02 -9.29 -11.60
C ALA A 416 9.03 -9.85 -10.56
N CYS A 417 7.99 -9.11 -10.21
CA CYS A 417 6.96 -9.55 -9.26
C CYS A 417 6.16 -10.74 -9.80
N PHE A 418 5.71 -10.71 -11.05
CA PHE A 418 4.96 -11.81 -11.65
C PHE A 418 5.82 -13.07 -11.84
N ALA A 419 7.14 -12.91 -12.04
CA ALA A 419 8.06 -14.04 -12.27
C ALA A 419 8.40 -14.84 -11.01
N VAL A 420 8.41 -14.21 -9.82
CA VAL A 420 8.85 -14.88 -8.56
C VAL A 420 7.72 -15.59 -7.81
N SER A 421 6.49 -15.47 -8.26
CA SER A 421 5.35 -16.11 -7.62
C SER A 421 5.40 -17.64 -7.72
N ARG A 422 4.75 -18.32 -6.77
CA ARG A 422 4.49 -19.77 -6.83
C ARG A 422 3.78 -20.20 -8.12
N TYR A 423 2.95 -19.32 -8.66
CA TYR A 423 2.27 -19.49 -9.95
C TYR A 423 2.69 -18.35 -10.88
N PRO A 424 3.91 -18.43 -11.45
CA PRO A 424 4.47 -17.33 -12.21
C PRO A 424 3.63 -17.04 -13.46
N LEU A 425 3.41 -15.76 -13.72
CA LEU A 425 2.76 -15.33 -14.94
C LEU A 425 3.80 -15.30 -16.08
N SER A 426 3.52 -16.00 -17.17
CA SER A 426 4.38 -15.89 -18.36
C SER A 426 4.32 -14.48 -18.95
N ASP A 427 5.36 -14.06 -19.67
CA ASP A 427 5.39 -12.76 -20.35
C ASP A 427 4.18 -12.57 -21.29
N ALA A 428 3.71 -13.64 -21.95
CA ALA A 428 2.53 -13.57 -22.80
C ALA A 428 1.24 -13.30 -22.02
N LYS A 429 1.03 -13.98 -20.89
CA LYS A 429 -0.11 -13.75 -19.99
C LYS A 429 -0.05 -12.37 -19.34
N TYR A 430 1.13 -11.94 -18.90
CA TYR A 430 1.33 -10.58 -18.40
C TYR A 430 0.97 -9.52 -19.45
N ALA A 431 1.46 -9.67 -20.68
CA ALA A 431 1.15 -8.74 -21.76
C ALA A 431 -0.37 -8.66 -22.04
N GLN A 432 -1.07 -9.79 -21.98
CA GLN A 432 -2.54 -9.83 -22.16
C GLN A 432 -3.25 -9.14 -20.97
N LEU A 433 -2.82 -9.38 -19.73
CA LEU A 433 -3.36 -8.70 -18.55
C LEU A 433 -3.16 -7.19 -18.65
N LYS A 434 -1.93 -6.76 -19.02
CA LYS A 434 -1.61 -5.34 -19.20
C LYS A 434 -2.52 -4.68 -20.24
N VAL A 435 -2.70 -5.31 -21.40
CA VAL A 435 -3.62 -4.79 -22.43
C VAL A 435 -5.05 -4.63 -21.87
N ARG A 436 -5.56 -5.57 -21.08
CA ARG A 436 -6.88 -5.43 -20.46
C ARG A 436 -6.95 -4.29 -19.45
N VAL A 437 -5.88 -4.08 -18.66
CA VAL A 437 -5.80 -2.95 -17.75
C VAL A 437 -5.71 -1.62 -18.50
N ASP A 438 -4.97 -1.56 -19.60
CA ASP A 438 -4.83 -0.35 -20.40
C ASP A 438 -6.18 0.10 -21.03
N VAL A 439 -7.05 -0.86 -21.40
CA VAL A 439 -8.40 -0.61 -21.94
C VAL A 439 -9.52 -0.96 -20.96
N LEU A 440 -9.27 -0.82 -19.69
CA LEU A 440 -10.14 -1.28 -18.60
C LEU A 440 -11.58 -0.75 -18.72
N ASP A 441 -11.74 0.53 -19.05
CA ASP A 441 -13.03 1.20 -19.25
C ASP A 441 -13.86 0.65 -20.43
N GLN A 442 -13.26 -0.15 -21.32
CA GLN A 442 -13.94 -0.82 -22.44
C GLN A 442 -14.43 -2.23 -22.08
N LEU A 443 -13.99 -2.79 -20.94
CA LEU A 443 -14.48 -4.09 -20.48
C LEU A 443 -15.96 -3.99 -20.09
N ARG A 444 -16.77 -4.88 -20.61
CA ARG A 444 -18.20 -4.95 -20.29
C ARG A 444 -18.49 -5.62 -18.95
N ASP A 445 -17.58 -6.47 -18.50
CA ASP A 445 -17.73 -7.31 -17.31
C ASP A 445 -16.35 -7.56 -16.69
N MET A 446 -16.16 -7.10 -15.45
CA MET A 446 -14.90 -7.24 -14.71
C MET A 446 -14.53 -8.69 -14.38
N SER A 447 -15.49 -9.63 -14.39
CA SER A 447 -15.19 -11.06 -14.25
C SER A 447 -14.29 -11.59 -15.37
N GLN A 448 -14.20 -10.89 -16.51
CA GLN A 448 -13.35 -11.24 -17.64
C GLN A 448 -11.89 -10.79 -17.48
N LEU A 449 -11.57 -9.94 -16.49
CA LEU A 449 -10.23 -9.38 -16.32
C LEU A 449 -9.16 -10.48 -16.24
N PHE A 450 -9.41 -11.50 -15.46
CA PHE A 450 -8.48 -12.61 -15.23
C PHE A 450 -8.64 -13.80 -16.20
N GLY A 451 -9.59 -13.76 -17.11
CA GLY A 451 -9.80 -14.85 -18.09
C GLY A 451 -8.62 -15.11 -19.06
N VAL A 452 -7.57 -14.29 -19.02
CA VAL A 452 -6.30 -14.52 -19.76
C VAL A 452 -5.25 -15.26 -18.91
N ILE A 453 -5.50 -15.43 -17.62
CA ILE A 453 -4.55 -16.02 -16.67
C ILE A 453 -4.83 -17.51 -16.47
N GLY A 454 -6.07 -17.93 -16.72
CA GLY A 454 -6.52 -19.32 -16.66
C GLY A 454 -5.96 -20.24 -17.74
#